data_26deacb8036fcd189a0b17f31e4dc54a
#
_entry.id   26deacb8036fcd189a0b17f31e4dc54a
#
_cell.length_a   1.000
_cell.length_b   1.000
_cell.length_c   1.000
_cell.angle_alpha   90.00
_cell.angle_beta   90.00
_cell.angle_gamma   90.00
#
_symmetry.space_group_name_H-M   'P 1'
#
loop_
_entity.id
_entity.type
_entity.pdbx_description
1 polymer ?
#
loop_
_entity_poly.entity_id
_entity_poly.type
_entity_poly.pdbx_seq_one_letter_code
_entity_poly.pdbx_strand_id
1 'polypeptide(L)'
;ESRGLGDVYKRQYQPRYNSISTLAHEMGHSMHSYYSDKNQPYIYAGYRIFVAEVASTCNEALLMEYLLKNTEEKKEKMYLINYFLEQFKGTLYRQTMFAEFEKITHEMAWNKEPLTAEVLCDIYYKLNQKYFGEDIVIDKEIALEWARIPHFYTPFYVYQYATGYSAAIAISRKILSGDERAKEGYFKFLSGGSSMNPIDLLRLCNVDMAAKEPIE
;
A
#
# COMPACT_ATOMS: atom_id res chain seq x y z
N GLU A 1 -6.27 20.68 -6.26
CA GLU A 1 -7.73 20.55 -6.38
C GLU A 1 -8.30 20.02 -5.09
N SER A 2 -9.13 20.81 -4.45
CA SER A 2 -9.97 20.34 -3.33
C SER A 2 -11.00 19.35 -3.90
N ARG A 3 -10.80 18.08 -3.66
CA ARG A 3 -11.76 17.02 -4.02
C ARG A 3 -12.96 17.01 -3.06
N GLY A 4 -13.55 18.18 -2.86
CA GLY A 4 -14.82 18.35 -2.17
C GLY A 4 -14.73 18.45 -0.64
N LEU A 5 -15.79 18.97 -0.04
CA LEU A 5 -15.95 19.19 1.41
C LEU A 5 -15.75 17.91 2.26
N GLY A 6 -15.96 16.72 1.68
CA GLY A 6 -15.75 15.44 2.36
C GLY A 6 -14.31 15.21 2.80
N ASP A 7 -13.32 15.67 2.05
CA ASP A 7 -11.90 15.52 2.38
C ASP A 7 -11.46 16.48 3.48
N VAL A 8 -12.06 17.65 3.57
CA VAL A 8 -11.79 18.62 4.65
C VAL A 8 -12.28 18.09 6.00
N TYR A 9 -13.43 17.43 6.05
CA TYR A 9 -13.96 16.85 7.30
C TYR A 9 -13.23 15.61 7.77
N LYS A 10 -12.57 14.86 6.88
CA LYS A 10 -11.77 13.68 7.25
C LYS A 10 -10.45 14.03 7.94
N ARG A 11 -10.00 15.29 7.84
CA ARG A 11 -8.66 15.74 8.29
C ARG A 11 -8.71 16.55 9.58
N GLN A 12 -9.54 16.16 10.55
CA GLN A 12 -9.48 16.75 11.87
C GLN A 12 -8.23 16.24 12.60
N TYR A 13 -7.19 17.07 12.62
CA TYR A 13 -5.95 16.76 13.32
C TYR A 13 -6.22 16.53 14.82
N GLN A 14 -5.76 15.41 15.31
CA GLN A 14 -5.67 15.11 16.74
C GLN A 14 -4.18 14.90 17.08
N PRO A 15 -3.71 15.23 18.29
CA PRO A 15 -2.31 15.05 18.69
C PRO A 15 -2.02 13.56 18.94
N ARG A 16 -2.14 12.74 17.90
CA ARG A 16 -1.89 11.30 17.89
C ARG A 16 -1.03 10.96 16.68
N TYR A 17 -0.22 9.93 16.81
CA TYR A 17 0.64 9.45 15.72
C TYR A 17 -0.13 9.23 14.40
N ASN A 18 -1.32 8.62 14.47
CA ASN A 18 -2.14 8.39 13.28
C ASN A 18 -2.44 9.68 12.48
N SER A 19 -2.71 10.79 13.16
CA SER A 19 -2.96 12.07 12.48
C SER A 19 -1.70 12.63 11.82
N ILE A 20 -0.53 12.44 12.43
CA ILE A 20 0.76 12.85 11.86
C ILE A 20 1.08 11.97 10.64
N SER A 21 0.91 10.66 10.76
CA SER A 21 1.10 9.71 9.67
C SER A 21 0.17 10.02 8.49
N THR A 22 -1.11 10.29 8.74
CA THR A 22 -2.07 10.71 7.72
C THR A 22 -1.63 12.00 7.02
N LEU A 23 -1.13 12.98 7.78
CA LEU A 23 -0.61 14.23 7.18
C LEU A 23 0.60 13.95 6.27
N ALA A 24 1.54 13.13 6.72
CA ALA A 24 2.69 12.73 5.92
C ALA A 24 2.28 11.98 4.64
N HIS A 25 1.28 11.11 4.74
CA HIS A 25 0.68 10.39 3.62
C HIS A 25 0.13 11.35 2.57
N GLU A 26 -0.75 12.27 2.97
CA GLU A 26 -1.36 13.25 2.07
C GLU A 26 -0.35 14.22 1.45
N MET A 27 0.70 14.57 2.21
CA MET A 27 1.81 15.34 1.66
C MET A 27 2.58 14.55 0.59
N GLY A 28 2.68 13.23 0.71
CA GLY A 28 3.24 12.36 -0.33
C GLY A 28 2.47 12.47 -1.64
N HIS A 29 1.14 12.37 -1.60
CA HIS A 29 0.29 12.58 -2.76
C HIS A 29 0.44 13.99 -3.34
N SER A 30 0.47 15.00 -2.48
CA SER A 30 0.62 16.40 -2.89
C SER A 30 1.95 16.64 -3.61
N MET A 31 3.04 16.07 -3.09
CA MET A 31 4.36 16.17 -3.72
C MET A 31 4.41 15.41 -5.05
N HIS A 32 3.81 14.21 -5.12
CA HIS A 32 3.74 13.45 -6.37
C HIS A 32 3.00 14.24 -7.45
N SER A 33 1.82 14.76 -7.14
CA SER A 33 1.04 15.58 -8.05
C SER A 33 1.80 16.85 -8.47
N TYR A 34 2.41 17.56 -7.53
CA TYR A 34 3.19 18.77 -7.82
C TYR A 34 4.34 18.51 -8.80
N TYR A 35 5.15 17.47 -8.54
CA TYR A 35 6.28 17.16 -9.43
C TYR A 35 5.83 16.64 -10.79
N SER A 36 4.78 15.85 -10.82
CA SER A 36 4.20 15.35 -12.07
C SER A 36 3.65 16.48 -12.92
N ASP A 37 2.80 17.35 -12.35
CA ASP A 37 2.20 18.47 -13.04
C ASP A 37 3.25 19.48 -13.56
N LYS A 38 4.31 19.67 -12.78
CA LYS A 38 5.40 20.57 -13.14
C LYS A 38 6.24 20.08 -14.32
N ASN A 39 6.42 18.77 -14.45
CA ASN A 39 7.40 18.17 -15.37
C ASN A 39 6.76 17.44 -16.55
N GLN A 40 5.44 17.19 -16.53
CA GLN A 40 4.75 16.48 -17.60
C GLN A 40 3.72 17.39 -18.30
N PRO A 41 3.50 17.20 -19.60
CA PRO A 41 2.35 17.83 -20.27
C PRO A 41 1.04 17.26 -19.68
N TYR A 42 -0.02 18.03 -19.75
CA TYR A 42 -1.33 17.71 -19.14
C TYR A 42 -1.81 16.27 -19.37
N ILE A 43 -1.62 15.74 -20.59
CA ILE A 43 -2.02 14.37 -20.94
C ILE A 43 -1.26 13.27 -20.20
N TYR A 44 -0.08 13.56 -19.66
CA TYR A 44 0.77 12.63 -18.92
C TYR A 44 0.96 13.01 -17.45
N ALA A 45 0.40 14.12 -17.01
CA ALA A 45 0.58 14.61 -15.63
C ALA A 45 -0.12 13.70 -14.59
N GLY A 46 -1.25 13.08 -14.92
CA GLY A 46 -1.88 12.07 -14.06
C GLY A 46 -1.05 10.79 -13.99
N TYR A 47 -0.83 10.25 -12.80
CA TYR A 47 -0.15 8.97 -12.60
C TYR A 47 -1.15 7.82 -12.39
N ARG A 48 -0.72 6.60 -12.71
CA ARG A 48 -1.56 5.40 -12.60
C ARG A 48 -1.75 4.99 -11.15
N ILE A 49 -2.91 4.37 -10.85
CA ILE A 49 -3.27 3.90 -9.52
C ILE A 49 -2.23 2.95 -8.90
N PHE A 50 -1.57 2.14 -9.72
CA PHE A 50 -0.51 1.21 -9.30
C PHE A 50 0.63 1.89 -8.53
N VAL A 51 0.94 3.14 -8.84
CA VAL A 51 2.02 3.92 -8.19
C VAL A 51 1.48 5.06 -7.32
N ALA A 52 0.17 5.23 -7.24
CA ALA A 52 -0.43 6.35 -6.52
C ALA A 52 -0.05 6.37 -5.03
N GLU A 53 -0.02 5.20 -4.40
CA GLU A 53 0.28 5.06 -2.97
C GLU A 53 1.79 4.96 -2.65
N VAL A 54 2.65 4.90 -3.67
CA VAL A 54 4.10 4.75 -3.42
C VAL A 54 4.68 5.98 -2.75
N ALA A 55 4.32 7.18 -3.22
CA ALA A 55 4.85 8.43 -2.66
C ALA A 55 4.32 8.68 -1.23
N SER A 56 3.03 8.47 -1.01
CA SER A 56 2.39 8.61 0.30
C SER A 56 2.98 7.65 1.33
N THR A 57 3.08 6.37 0.99
CA THR A 57 3.64 5.33 1.86
C THR A 57 5.15 5.52 2.08
N CYS A 58 5.90 5.98 1.08
CA CYS A 58 7.31 6.31 1.24
C CYS A 58 7.50 7.42 2.28
N ASN A 59 6.69 8.48 2.24
CA ASN A 59 6.71 9.55 3.25
C ASN A 59 6.39 9.02 4.65
N GLU A 60 5.40 8.13 4.79
CA GLU A 60 5.10 7.50 6.09
C GLU A 60 6.28 6.68 6.61
N ALA A 61 6.94 5.90 5.74
CA ALA A 61 8.10 5.11 6.11
C ALA A 61 9.29 5.98 6.55
N LEU A 62 9.56 7.07 5.83
CA LEU A 62 10.60 8.03 6.20
C LEU A 62 10.30 8.71 7.54
N LEU A 63 9.04 9.09 7.77
CA LEU A 63 8.60 9.66 9.05
C LEU A 63 8.74 8.65 10.20
N MET A 64 8.37 7.39 9.98
CA MET A 64 8.49 6.32 10.97
C MET A 64 9.94 6.14 11.40
N GLU A 65 10.87 6.06 10.46
CA GLU A 65 12.30 5.95 10.75
C GLU A 65 12.85 7.17 11.49
N TYR A 66 12.42 8.37 11.10
CA TYR A 66 12.80 9.59 11.81
C TYR A 66 12.33 9.56 13.27
N LEU A 67 11.09 9.18 13.51
CA LEU A 67 10.54 9.10 14.86
C LEU A 67 11.23 8.01 15.71
N LEU A 68 11.46 6.83 15.14
CA LEU A 68 12.16 5.74 15.84
C LEU A 68 13.60 6.13 16.25
N LYS A 69 14.29 6.93 15.44
CA LYS A 69 15.63 7.44 15.76
C LYS A 69 15.63 8.53 16.84
N ASN A 70 14.58 9.35 16.90
CA ASN A 70 14.51 10.51 17.80
C ASN A 70 13.65 10.26 19.06
N THR A 71 13.02 9.11 19.21
CA THR A 71 12.27 8.74 20.40
C THR A 71 13.18 7.98 21.35
N GLU A 72 13.30 8.42 22.61
CA GLU A 72 14.13 7.78 23.64
C GLU A 72 13.30 6.83 24.51
N GLU A 73 12.03 7.15 24.75
CA GLU A 73 11.16 6.37 25.63
C GLU A 73 10.81 5.01 25.02
N LYS A 74 11.07 3.94 25.79
CA LYS A 74 10.85 2.55 25.36
C LYS A 74 9.39 2.27 24.97
N LYS A 75 8.42 2.82 25.73
CA LYS A 75 6.99 2.60 25.45
C LYS A 75 6.56 3.24 24.13
N GLU A 76 7.05 4.44 23.86
CA GLU A 76 6.79 5.13 22.59
C GLU A 76 7.41 4.36 21.41
N LYS A 77 8.65 3.88 21.54
CA LYS A 77 9.26 3.01 20.53
C LYS A 77 8.47 1.74 20.28
N MET A 78 8.01 1.08 21.34
CA MET A 78 7.17 -0.12 21.21
C MET A 78 5.87 0.19 20.47
N TYR A 79 5.23 1.33 20.77
CA TYR A 79 4.02 1.77 20.07
C TYR A 79 4.29 2.01 18.57
N LEU A 80 5.36 2.72 18.23
CA LEU A 80 5.73 2.99 16.84
C LEU A 80 6.03 1.69 16.07
N ILE A 81 6.78 0.78 16.66
CA ILE A 81 7.08 -0.52 16.05
C ILE A 81 5.80 -1.33 15.85
N ASN A 82 4.93 -1.40 16.86
CA ASN A 82 3.67 -2.11 16.75
C ASN A 82 2.78 -1.51 15.64
N TYR A 83 2.71 -0.19 15.55
CA TYR A 83 1.98 0.48 14.48
C TYR A 83 2.53 0.10 13.10
N PHE A 84 3.84 0.06 12.94
CA PHE A 84 4.49 -0.32 11.69
C PHE A 84 4.21 -1.79 11.32
N LEU A 85 4.26 -2.69 12.29
CA LEU A 85 3.91 -4.11 12.09
C LEU A 85 2.44 -4.29 11.70
N GLU A 86 1.52 -3.54 12.32
CA GLU A 86 0.10 -3.57 11.95
C GLU A 86 -0.13 -3.04 10.51
N GLN A 87 0.68 -2.10 10.04
CA GLN A 87 0.65 -1.65 8.64
C GLN A 87 1.09 -2.76 7.68
N PHE A 88 2.16 -3.49 7.98
CA PHE A 88 2.57 -4.66 7.21
C PHE A 88 1.46 -5.70 7.14
N LYS A 89 0.90 -6.05 8.29
CA LYS A 89 -0.21 -7.01 8.38
C LYS A 89 -1.41 -6.56 7.54
N GLY A 90 -1.84 -5.31 7.69
CA GLY A 90 -3.05 -4.79 7.03
C GLY A 90 -2.89 -4.54 5.54
N THR A 91 -1.70 -4.10 5.10
CA THR A 91 -1.46 -3.65 3.73
C THR A 91 -0.76 -4.71 2.88
N LEU A 92 0.22 -5.43 3.44
CA LEU A 92 0.92 -6.47 2.67
C LEU A 92 0.19 -7.81 2.77
N TYR A 93 0.10 -8.39 3.97
CA TYR A 93 -0.45 -9.74 4.14
C TYR A 93 -1.94 -9.81 3.82
N ARG A 94 -2.74 -8.94 4.41
CA ARG A 94 -4.19 -8.94 4.23
C ARG A 94 -4.59 -8.65 2.78
N GLN A 95 -3.95 -7.70 2.12
CA GLN A 95 -4.29 -7.36 0.74
C GLN A 95 -3.82 -8.44 -0.25
N THR A 96 -2.72 -9.13 0.06
CA THR A 96 -2.29 -10.30 -0.70
C THR A 96 -3.29 -11.46 -0.54
N MET A 97 -3.81 -11.69 0.68
CA MET A 97 -4.87 -12.65 0.92
C MET A 97 -6.14 -12.32 0.12
N PHE A 98 -6.53 -11.06 0.08
CA PHE A 98 -7.67 -10.62 -0.74
C PHE A 98 -7.43 -10.83 -2.23
N ALA A 99 -6.23 -10.54 -2.71
CA ALA A 99 -5.87 -10.78 -4.11
C ALA A 99 -5.87 -12.29 -4.46
N GLU A 100 -5.45 -13.15 -3.53
CA GLU A 100 -5.52 -14.60 -3.72
C GLU A 100 -6.98 -15.10 -3.74
N PHE A 101 -7.83 -14.57 -2.87
CA PHE A 101 -9.27 -14.85 -2.90
C PHE A 101 -9.89 -14.43 -4.24
N GLU A 102 -9.59 -13.23 -4.70
CA GLU A 102 -10.05 -12.71 -5.99
C GLU A 102 -9.56 -13.58 -7.15
N LYS A 103 -8.30 -13.97 -7.15
CA LYS A 103 -7.73 -14.88 -8.15
C LYS A 103 -8.48 -16.21 -8.20
N ILE A 104 -8.64 -16.87 -7.07
CA ILE A 104 -9.32 -18.18 -6.97
C ILE A 104 -10.75 -18.06 -7.50
N THR A 105 -11.51 -17.06 -7.06
CA THR A 105 -12.91 -16.89 -7.47
C THR A 105 -13.06 -16.57 -8.95
N HIS A 106 -12.15 -15.81 -9.55
CA HIS A 106 -12.14 -15.54 -10.99
C HIS A 106 -11.74 -16.78 -11.79
N GLU A 107 -10.77 -17.59 -11.33
CA GLU A 107 -10.41 -18.84 -11.97
C GLU A 107 -11.56 -19.84 -11.96
N MET A 108 -12.30 -19.95 -10.84
CA MET A 108 -13.52 -20.77 -10.74
C MET A 108 -14.60 -20.30 -11.74
N ALA A 109 -14.84 -18.98 -11.78
CA ALA A 109 -15.81 -18.41 -12.74
C ALA A 109 -15.39 -18.69 -14.20
N TRP A 110 -14.11 -18.56 -14.51
CA TRP A 110 -13.57 -18.89 -15.84
C TRP A 110 -13.81 -20.36 -16.20
N ASN A 111 -13.60 -21.25 -15.24
CA ASN A 111 -13.83 -22.71 -15.38
C ASN A 111 -15.31 -23.10 -15.33
N LYS A 112 -16.24 -22.13 -15.19
CA LYS A 112 -17.68 -22.35 -15.02
C LYS A 112 -18.04 -23.18 -13.77
N GLU A 113 -17.23 -23.09 -12.74
CA GLU A 113 -17.50 -23.67 -11.44
C GLU A 113 -18.50 -22.81 -10.64
N PRO A 114 -19.39 -23.41 -9.84
CA PRO A 114 -20.41 -22.65 -9.11
C PRO A 114 -19.79 -21.81 -7.98
N LEU A 115 -20.11 -20.52 -7.95
CA LEU A 115 -19.75 -19.59 -6.88
C LEU A 115 -20.93 -19.42 -5.92
N THR A 116 -21.11 -20.38 -5.01
CA THR A 116 -22.14 -20.27 -3.96
C THR A 116 -21.57 -19.57 -2.72
N ALA A 117 -22.44 -19.06 -1.85
CA ALA A 117 -22.01 -18.43 -0.60
C ALA A 117 -21.17 -19.37 0.26
N GLU A 118 -21.55 -20.64 0.34
CA GLU A 118 -20.81 -21.66 1.09
C GLU A 118 -19.40 -21.85 0.55
N VAL A 119 -19.25 -21.97 -0.77
CA VAL A 119 -17.94 -22.11 -1.43
C VAL A 119 -17.07 -20.90 -1.17
N LEU A 120 -17.61 -19.68 -1.32
CA LEU A 120 -16.87 -18.43 -1.07
C LEU A 120 -16.44 -18.32 0.40
N CYS A 121 -17.31 -18.69 1.35
CA CYS A 121 -16.99 -18.70 2.78
C CYS A 121 -15.89 -19.73 3.10
N ASP A 122 -15.95 -20.92 2.52
CA ASP A 122 -14.93 -21.96 2.73
C ASP A 122 -13.55 -21.52 2.22
N ILE A 123 -13.49 -20.94 1.01
CA ILE A 123 -12.25 -20.40 0.44
C ILE A 123 -11.69 -19.29 1.33
N TYR A 124 -12.53 -18.34 1.72
CA TYR A 124 -12.09 -17.20 2.51
C TYR A 124 -11.61 -17.61 3.91
N TYR A 125 -12.29 -18.55 4.55
CA TYR A 125 -11.88 -19.11 5.84
C TYR A 125 -10.51 -19.82 5.75
N LYS A 126 -10.31 -20.65 4.73
CA LYS A 126 -9.03 -21.35 4.49
C LYS A 126 -7.88 -20.38 4.22
N LEU A 127 -8.14 -19.29 3.50
CA LEU A 127 -7.15 -18.24 3.30
C LEU A 127 -6.79 -17.54 4.61
N ASN A 128 -7.77 -17.25 5.47
CA ASN A 128 -7.46 -16.71 6.79
C ASN A 128 -6.56 -17.66 7.59
N GLN A 129 -6.87 -18.97 7.61
CA GLN A 129 -6.01 -19.95 8.27
C GLN A 129 -4.59 -19.98 7.69
N LYS A 130 -4.46 -19.93 6.37
CA LYS A 130 -3.16 -19.90 5.67
C LYS A 130 -2.31 -18.67 6.05
N TYR A 131 -2.92 -17.47 6.07
CA TYR A 131 -2.20 -16.23 6.25
C TYR A 131 -1.96 -15.83 7.71
N PHE A 132 -2.81 -16.27 8.63
CA PHE A 132 -2.64 -15.99 10.06
C PHE A 132 -1.92 -17.11 10.82
N GLY A 133 -1.82 -18.31 10.24
CA GLY A 133 -1.10 -19.44 10.82
C GLY A 133 -1.89 -20.19 11.89
N GLU A 134 -1.26 -21.24 12.43
CA GLU A 134 -1.90 -22.20 13.35
C GLU A 134 -1.99 -21.70 14.79
N ASP A 135 -1.18 -20.70 15.14
CA ASP A 135 -1.13 -20.15 16.51
C ASP A 135 -2.27 -19.19 16.84
N ILE A 136 -3.12 -18.86 15.85
CA ILE A 136 -4.22 -17.93 16.01
C ILE A 136 -5.55 -18.66 15.88
N VAL A 137 -6.40 -18.50 16.89
CA VAL A 137 -7.80 -18.94 16.82
C VAL A 137 -8.57 -18.04 15.87
N ILE A 138 -9.09 -18.65 14.81
CA ILE A 138 -9.86 -17.93 13.79
C ILE A 138 -11.34 -18.21 14.01
N ASP A 139 -12.09 -17.16 14.30
CA ASP A 139 -13.54 -17.24 14.46
C ASP A 139 -14.21 -17.56 13.12
N LYS A 140 -15.25 -18.42 13.17
CA LYS A 140 -15.94 -18.87 11.96
C LYS A 140 -16.65 -17.73 11.21
N GLU A 141 -17.05 -16.70 11.91
CA GLU A 141 -17.71 -15.51 11.39
C GLU A 141 -16.86 -14.75 10.38
N ILE A 142 -15.53 -14.86 10.46
CA ILE A 142 -14.61 -14.23 9.49
C ILE A 142 -14.86 -14.75 8.07
N ALA A 143 -15.39 -15.95 7.92
CA ALA A 143 -15.73 -16.52 6.62
C ALA A 143 -16.70 -15.65 5.80
N LEU A 144 -17.49 -14.81 6.46
CA LEU A 144 -18.47 -13.92 5.82
C LEU A 144 -17.87 -12.55 5.44
N GLU A 145 -16.63 -12.26 5.83
CA GLU A 145 -16.05 -10.91 5.66
C GLU A 145 -15.96 -10.47 4.19
N TRP A 146 -15.71 -11.39 3.27
CA TRP A 146 -15.64 -11.09 1.82
C TRP A 146 -16.88 -10.35 1.31
N ALA A 147 -18.06 -10.65 1.86
CA ALA A 147 -19.33 -10.07 1.43
C ALA A 147 -19.45 -8.56 1.71
N ARG A 148 -18.69 -8.02 2.67
CA ARG A 148 -18.72 -6.60 3.03
C ARG A 148 -17.58 -5.77 2.41
N ILE A 149 -16.67 -6.41 1.66
CA ILE A 149 -15.49 -5.72 1.09
C ILE A 149 -15.84 -5.14 -0.28
N PRO A 150 -16.02 -3.81 -0.40
CA PRO A 150 -16.46 -3.19 -1.64
C PRO A 150 -15.42 -3.29 -2.76
N HIS A 151 -14.14 -3.46 -2.40
CA HIS A 151 -13.04 -3.56 -3.37
C HIS A 151 -13.20 -4.75 -4.34
N PHE A 152 -13.87 -5.82 -3.94
CA PHE A 152 -14.12 -6.98 -4.81
C PHE A 152 -15.09 -6.68 -5.96
N TYR A 153 -15.79 -5.53 -5.93
CA TYR A 153 -16.57 -5.04 -7.08
C TYR A 153 -15.71 -4.30 -8.11
N THR A 154 -14.42 -4.07 -7.81
CA THR A 154 -13.45 -3.49 -8.74
C THR A 154 -12.35 -4.53 -8.99
N PRO A 155 -12.48 -5.37 -10.04
CA PRO A 155 -11.59 -6.51 -10.27
C PRO A 155 -10.12 -6.12 -10.33
N PHE A 156 -9.29 -6.93 -9.70
CA PHE A 156 -7.82 -6.79 -9.70
C PHE A 156 -7.31 -5.44 -9.17
N TYR A 157 -8.03 -4.89 -8.19
CA TYR A 157 -7.63 -3.64 -7.54
C TYR A 157 -6.72 -3.86 -6.32
N VAL A 158 -7.08 -4.83 -5.45
CA VAL A 158 -6.50 -4.95 -4.10
C VAL A 158 -5.02 -5.33 -4.06
N TYR A 159 -4.51 -6.06 -5.05
CA TYR A 159 -3.09 -6.42 -5.11
C TYR A 159 -2.17 -5.18 -5.18
N GLN A 160 -2.68 -4.07 -5.69
CA GLN A 160 -1.94 -2.82 -5.86
C GLN A 160 -1.54 -2.19 -4.52
N TYR A 161 -2.26 -2.46 -3.46
CA TYR A 161 -1.87 -2.05 -2.10
C TYR A 161 -0.59 -2.75 -1.66
N ALA A 162 -0.52 -4.05 -1.81
CA ALA A 162 0.66 -4.83 -1.42
C ALA A 162 1.90 -4.48 -2.27
N THR A 163 1.73 -4.34 -3.58
CA THR A 163 2.84 -3.98 -4.48
C THR A 163 3.32 -2.55 -4.25
N GLY A 164 2.40 -1.59 -4.10
CA GLY A 164 2.73 -0.19 -3.82
C GLY A 164 3.44 -0.03 -2.47
N TYR A 165 2.98 -0.74 -1.44
CA TYR A 165 3.60 -0.76 -0.12
C TYR A 165 5.02 -1.33 -0.17
N SER A 166 5.22 -2.48 -0.81
CA SER A 166 6.53 -3.11 -0.96
C SER A 166 7.52 -2.20 -1.70
N ALA A 167 7.07 -1.58 -2.80
CA ALA A 167 7.89 -0.62 -3.54
C ALA A 167 8.28 0.59 -2.68
N ALA A 168 7.34 1.15 -1.92
CA ALA A 168 7.58 2.30 -1.06
C ALA A 168 8.59 1.99 0.05
N ILE A 169 8.47 0.82 0.70
CA ILE A 169 9.42 0.38 1.73
C ILE A 169 10.82 0.17 1.13
N ALA A 170 10.92 -0.49 -0.03
CA ALA A 170 12.19 -0.69 -0.71
C ALA A 170 12.86 0.64 -1.09
N ILE A 171 12.11 1.60 -1.63
CA ILE A 171 12.60 2.94 -1.97
C ILE A 171 13.07 3.68 -0.71
N SER A 172 12.25 3.73 0.34
CA SER A 172 12.58 4.43 1.58
C SER A 172 13.84 3.86 2.23
N ARG A 173 14.01 2.54 2.25
CA ARG A 173 15.23 1.88 2.77
C ARG A 173 16.48 2.26 1.98
N LYS A 174 16.41 2.29 0.64
CA LYS A 174 17.53 2.72 -0.21
C LYS A 174 17.88 4.19 0.05
N ILE A 175 16.90 5.08 0.12
CA ILE A 175 17.13 6.50 0.44
C ILE A 175 17.79 6.65 1.82
N LEU A 176 17.29 5.94 2.83
CA LEU A 176 17.81 6.00 4.20
C LEU A 176 19.20 5.39 4.37
N SER A 177 19.57 4.45 3.49
CA SER A 177 20.93 3.90 3.45
C SER A 177 21.95 4.82 2.77
N GLY A 178 21.52 5.97 2.23
CA GLY A 178 22.38 6.92 1.55
C GLY A 178 22.62 6.62 0.07
N ASP A 179 21.75 5.81 -0.56
CA ASP A 179 21.80 5.58 -2.01
C ASP A 179 21.32 6.82 -2.77
N GLU A 180 22.28 7.65 -3.20
CA GLU A 180 21.98 8.89 -3.95
C GLU A 180 21.30 8.58 -5.30
N ARG A 181 21.56 7.43 -5.92
CA ARG A 181 20.88 7.06 -7.17
C ARG A 181 19.40 6.77 -6.92
N ALA A 182 19.06 6.09 -5.82
CA ALA A 182 17.69 5.84 -5.44
C ALA A 182 16.95 7.15 -5.12
N LYS A 183 17.61 8.07 -4.44
CA LYS A 183 17.07 9.40 -4.12
C LYS A 183 16.81 10.24 -5.36
N GLU A 184 17.80 10.36 -6.28
CA GLU A 184 17.61 11.04 -7.56
C GLU A 184 16.54 10.37 -8.41
N GLY A 185 16.52 9.03 -8.43
CA GLY A 185 15.53 8.22 -9.10
C GLY A 185 14.12 8.48 -8.55
N TYR A 186 13.99 8.66 -7.24
CA TYR A 186 12.71 8.96 -6.61
C TYR A 186 12.14 10.31 -7.07
N PHE A 187 12.95 11.35 -7.22
CA PHE A 187 12.49 12.61 -7.81
C PHE A 187 12.09 12.47 -9.28
N LYS A 188 12.78 11.64 -10.05
CA LYS A 188 12.39 11.31 -11.42
C LYS A 188 11.08 10.54 -11.46
N PHE A 189 10.89 9.59 -10.55
CA PHE A 189 9.63 8.86 -10.37
C PHE A 189 8.47 9.82 -10.08
N LEU A 190 8.61 10.72 -9.09
CA LEU A 190 7.58 11.73 -8.77
C LEU A 190 7.26 12.64 -9.96
N SER A 191 8.23 12.87 -10.82
CA SER A 191 8.11 13.74 -12.01
C SER A 191 7.58 13.00 -13.25
N GLY A 192 7.42 11.69 -13.19
CA GLY A 192 7.17 10.86 -14.38
C GLY A 192 5.71 10.80 -14.84
N GLY A 193 4.75 11.05 -13.96
CA GLY A 193 3.32 10.93 -14.27
C GLY A 193 2.95 9.59 -14.89
N SER A 194 2.29 9.61 -16.05
CA SER A 194 2.00 8.40 -16.86
C SER A 194 2.83 8.30 -18.13
N SER A 195 3.99 8.96 -18.19
CA SER A 195 4.85 8.99 -19.38
C SER A 195 5.51 7.64 -19.70
N MET A 196 5.55 6.72 -18.75
CA MET A 196 6.05 5.35 -18.94
C MET A 196 5.26 4.34 -18.10
N ASN A 197 5.56 3.05 -18.26
CA ASN A 197 4.91 2.01 -17.47
C ASN A 197 5.24 2.14 -15.98
N PRO A 198 4.30 1.82 -15.05
CA PRO A 198 4.51 1.89 -13.61
C PRO A 198 5.76 1.16 -13.11
N ILE A 199 6.03 -0.04 -13.62
CA ILE A 199 7.22 -0.83 -13.23
C ILE A 199 8.51 -0.12 -13.68
N ASP A 200 8.52 0.49 -14.86
CA ASP A 200 9.69 1.22 -15.38
C ASP A 200 9.92 2.53 -14.59
N LEU A 201 8.85 3.18 -14.13
CA LEU A 201 8.94 4.30 -13.20
C LEU A 201 9.62 3.90 -11.88
N LEU A 202 9.26 2.74 -11.30
CA LEU A 202 9.87 2.24 -10.07
C LEU A 202 11.33 1.82 -10.27
N ARG A 203 11.69 1.33 -11.44
CA ARG A 203 13.10 1.03 -11.80
C ARG A 203 13.99 2.27 -11.79
N LEU A 204 13.45 3.47 -11.99
CA LEU A 204 14.20 4.72 -11.80
C LEU A 204 14.73 4.87 -10.37
N CYS A 205 13.98 4.33 -9.38
CA CYS A 205 14.37 4.30 -7.97
C CYS A 205 15.28 3.13 -7.62
N ASN A 206 15.80 2.39 -8.61
CA ASN A 206 16.54 1.15 -8.40
C ASN A 206 15.70 0.07 -7.68
N VAL A 207 14.39 0.01 -7.93
CA VAL A 207 13.44 -0.98 -7.41
C VAL A 207 12.72 -1.65 -8.57
N ASP A 208 12.95 -2.95 -8.74
CA ASP A 208 12.30 -3.75 -9.78
C ASP A 208 11.23 -4.67 -9.17
N MET A 209 9.97 -4.29 -9.30
CA MET A 209 8.84 -5.09 -8.80
C MET A 209 8.60 -6.39 -9.57
N ALA A 210 9.35 -6.67 -10.65
CA ALA A 210 9.38 -7.97 -11.30
C ALA A 210 10.40 -8.94 -10.66
N ALA A 211 11.24 -8.45 -9.75
CA ALA A 211 12.21 -9.24 -8.98
C ALA A 211 11.67 -9.53 -7.56
N LYS A 212 12.33 -10.43 -6.83
CA LYS A 212 11.95 -10.76 -5.44
C LYS A 212 12.48 -9.75 -4.41
N GLU A 213 13.60 -9.08 -4.73
CA GLU A 213 14.31 -8.18 -3.81
C GLU A 213 13.43 -7.15 -3.09
N PRO A 214 12.44 -6.49 -3.71
CA PRO A 214 11.61 -5.53 -3.00
C PRO A 214 10.72 -6.12 -1.91
N ILE A 215 10.57 -7.45 -1.87
CA ILE A 215 9.71 -8.18 -0.92
C ILE A 215 10.55 -8.92 0.13
N GLU A 216 11.77 -9.31 -0.20
CA GLU A 216 12.75 -9.94 0.71
C GLU A 216 13.47 -8.89 1.58
#